data_8e55e0791979d4a900ebf10190559248
#
_entry.id   8e55e0791979d4a900ebf10190559248
#
_cell.length_a   1.000
_cell.length_b   1.000
_cell.length_c   1.000
_cell.angle_alpha   90.00
_cell.angle_beta   90.00
_cell.angle_gamma   90.00
#
_symmetry.space_group_name_H-M   'P 1'
#
loop_
_entity.id
_entity.type
_entity.pdbx_description
1 polymer ?
#
loop_
_entity_poly.entity_id
_entity_poly.type
_entity_poly.pdbx_seq_one_letter_code
_entity_poly.pdbx_strand_id
1 'polypeptide(L)'
;MFTEDLIWEIDLSDFNKLCLEVIDTSETGKYSLINGVSSYNTNREFLFHPALKDLVREIQLTINEYVLQFEDLEPTVISASWFNVLGNGGVVEKHKHVDSWLNTKGSVVSGAYYPHVEVGSVPLIFDFPDKRKLSIKDTQYDTVPFSVESKSGNLILFPSWLPHWTEPNKTSERITVSFNSIRKSVYLEERK
;
A
#
# COMPACT_ATOMS: atom_id res chain seq x y z
N MET A 1 19.10 9.09 5.96
CA MET A 1 18.09 8.01 5.80
C MET A 1 18.38 7.36 4.48
N PHE A 2 18.66 6.06 4.47
CA PHE A 2 18.87 5.29 3.25
C PHE A 2 17.50 5.00 2.61
N THR A 3 17.47 4.76 1.30
CA THR A 3 16.22 4.49 0.55
C THR A 3 15.47 3.28 1.10
N GLU A 4 16.20 2.29 1.58
CA GLU A 4 15.69 1.05 2.18
C GLU A 4 14.93 1.31 3.50
N ASP A 5 15.28 2.38 4.24
CA ASP A 5 14.60 2.75 5.48
C ASP A 5 13.17 3.28 5.25
N LEU A 6 12.80 3.60 3.98
CA LEU A 6 11.47 4.07 3.62
C LEU A 6 10.44 2.94 3.42
N ILE A 7 10.88 1.70 3.36
CA ILE A 7 9.99 0.55 3.19
C ILE A 7 10.12 -0.34 4.40
N TRP A 8 8.99 -0.62 5.03
CA TRP A 8 8.90 -1.58 6.13
C TRP A 8 8.15 -2.82 5.71
N GLU A 9 8.65 -3.96 6.14
CA GLU A 9 8.03 -5.27 5.98
C GLU A 9 7.74 -5.86 7.34
N ILE A 10 6.50 -6.26 7.58
CA ILE A 10 6.02 -6.81 8.85
C ILE A 10 5.19 -8.07 8.56
N ASP A 11 5.40 -9.11 9.34
CA ASP A 11 4.60 -10.35 9.28
C ASP A 11 3.29 -10.19 10.07
N LEU A 12 2.17 -10.33 9.37
CA LEU A 12 0.82 -10.36 9.91
C LEU A 12 0.08 -11.64 9.45
N SER A 13 0.80 -12.74 9.26
CA SER A 13 0.29 -14.01 8.71
C SER A 13 -0.86 -14.63 9.54
N ASP A 14 -0.92 -14.35 10.84
CA ASP A 14 -2.00 -14.80 11.71
C ASP A 14 -3.39 -14.31 11.28
N PHE A 15 -3.45 -13.23 10.50
CA PHE A 15 -4.70 -12.63 10.01
C PHE A 15 -5.11 -13.12 8.62
N ASN A 16 -4.29 -13.89 7.92
CA ASN A 16 -4.53 -14.30 6.53
C ASN A 16 -5.89 -14.96 6.35
N LYS A 17 -6.17 -15.99 7.15
CA LYS A 17 -7.41 -16.78 7.05
C LYS A 17 -8.64 -15.89 7.19
N LEU A 18 -8.68 -15.08 8.25
CA LEU A 18 -9.81 -14.19 8.53
C LEU A 18 -10.01 -13.16 7.42
N CYS A 19 -8.91 -12.60 6.91
CA CYS A 19 -8.95 -11.62 5.83
C CYS A 19 -9.52 -12.24 4.54
N LEU A 20 -9.11 -13.47 4.19
CA LEU A 20 -9.63 -14.19 3.02
C LEU A 20 -11.12 -14.52 3.16
N GLU A 21 -11.58 -14.94 4.34
CA GLU A 21 -13.01 -15.19 4.60
C GLU A 21 -13.87 -13.92 4.36
N VAL A 22 -13.35 -12.73 4.69
CA VAL A 22 -14.04 -11.46 4.41
C VAL A 22 -14.00 -11.12 2.92
N ILE A 23 -12.87 -11.35 2.25
CA ILE A 23 -12.72 -11.11 0.80
C ILE A 23 -13.71 -11.97 0.01
N ASP A 24 -13.84 -13.25 0.33
CA ASP A 24 -14.71 -14.21 -0.36
C ASP A 24 -16.19 -13.81 -0.38
N THR A 25 -16.61 -13.01 0.60
CA THR A 25 -17.97 -12.50 0.73
C THR A 25 -18.17 -11.07 0.24
N SER A 26 -17.08 -10.43 -0.24
CA SER A 26 -17.08 -9.02 -0.61
C SER A 26 -17.33 -8.82 -2.10
N GLU A 27 -18.02 -7.73 -2.45
CA GLU A 27 -18.26 -7.35 -3.84
C GLU A 27 -16.98 -6.84 -4.51
N THR A 28 -16.81 -7.21 -5.78
CA THR A 28 -15.69 -6.76 -6.61
C THR A 28 -16.17 -6.15 -7.92
N GLY A 29 -15.33 -5.35 -8.54
CA GLY A 29 -15.56 -4.75 -9.85
C GLY A 29 -14.27 -4.53 -10.61
N LYS A 30 -14.36 -3.99 -11.82
CA LYS A 30 -13.20 -3.56 -12.60
C LYS A 30 -12.62 -2.26 -12.04
N TYR A 31 -11.31 -2.16 -12.01
CA TYR A 31 -10.60 -0.94 -11.64
C TYR A 31 -9.55 -0.61 -12.70
N SER A 32 -9.47 0.66 -13.12
CA SER A 32 -8.69 1.10 -14.28
C SER A 32 -7.18 0.90 -14.16
N LEU A 33 -6.64 0.90 -12.92
CA LEU A 33 -5.20 0.74 -12.69
C LEU A 33 -4.75 -0.72 -12.58
N ILE A 34 -5.68 -1.68 -12.64
CA ILE A 34 -5.34 -3.10 -12.55
C ILE A 34 -6.00 -3.91 -13.66
N ASN A 35 -5.28 -4.90 -14.16
CA ASN A 35 -5.86 -5.96 -14.98
C ASN A 35 -6.25 -7.13 -14.06
N GLY A 36 -7.37 -6.99 -13.36
CA GLY A 36 -7.86 -7.93 -12.35
C GLY A 36 -9.22 -7.47 -11.81
N VAL A 37 -9.58 -7.93 -10.62
CA VAL A 37 -10.78 -7.46 -9.90
C VAL A 37 -10.37 -6.74 -8.61
N SER A 38 -11.18 -5.78 -8.19
CA SER A 38 -10.91 -4.96 -7.01
C SER A 38 -12.20 -4.55 -6.31
N SER A 39 -12.12 -4.31 -5.01
CA SER A 39 -13.19 -3.63 -4.28
C SER A 39 -13.09 -2.10 -4.37
N TYR A 40 -12.11 -1.53 -5.05
CA TYR A 40 -11.86 -0.09 -5.08
C TYR A 40 -13.06 0.76 -5.46
N ASN A 41 -13.87 0.32 -6.42
CA ASN A 41 -15.06 1.03 -6.89
C ASN A 41 -16.35 0.60 -6.17
N THR A 42 -16.34 -0.48 -5.38
CA THR A 42 -17.50 -1.01 -4.65
C THR A 42 -17.41 -0.75 -3.16
N ASN A 43 -16.21 -0.90 -2.58
CA ASN A 43 -15.97 -0.71 -1.15
C ASN A 43 -14.55 -0.19 -0.89
N ARG A 44 -14.42 1.09 -0.51
CA ARG A 44 -13.15 1.73 -0.10
C ARG A 44 -12.93 1.73 1.41
N GLU A 45 -13.75 1.02 2.15
CA GLU A 45 -13.68 0.88 3.60
C GLU A 45 -13.46 -0.58 4.03
N PHE A 46 -12.82 -1.40 3.17
CA PHE A 46 -12.68 -2.83 3.36
C PHE A 46 -12.12 -3.21 4.75
N LEU A 47 -11.06 -2.57 5.19
CA LEU A 47 -10.45 -2.82 6.50
C LEU A 47 -11.36 -2.46 7.68
N PHE A 48 -12.37 -1.58 7.50
CA PHE A 48 -13.33 -1.25 8.55
C PHE A 48 -14.44 -2.29 8.72
N HIS A 49 -14.37 -3.42 8.01
CA HIS A 49 -15.26 -4.54 8.28
C HIS A 49 -15.09 -5.02 9.73
N PRO A 50 -16.18 -5.23 10.51
CA PRO A 50 -16.10 -5.53 11.94
C PRO A 50 -15.24 -6.74 12.31
N ALA A 51 -15.19 -7.76 11.44
CA ALA A 51 -14.35 -8.94 11.63
C ALA A 51 -12.86 -8.62 11.57
N LEU A 52 -12.43 -7.56 10.86
CA LEU A 52 -11.02 -7.19 10.66
C LEU A 52 -10.47 -6.22 11.71
N LYS A 53 -11.22 -5.94 12.79
CA LYS A 53 -10.86 -4.94 13.82
C LYS A 53 -9.46 -5.14 14.42
N ASP A 54 -9.06 -6.40 14.65
CA ASP A 54 -7.75 -6.71 15.24
C ASP A 54 -6.63 -6.55 14.21
N LEU A 55 -6.84 -6.95 12.96
CA LEU A 55 -5.91 -6.66 11.85
C LEU A 55 -5.72 -5.14 11.67
N VAL A 56 -6.80 -4.36 11.67
CA VAL A 56 -6.73 -2.89 11.57
C VAL A 56 -5.96 -2.29 12.72
N ARG A 57 -6.16 -2.79 13.93
CA ARG A 57 -5.42 -2.33 15.11
C ARG A 57 -3.91 -2.56 14.94
N GLU A 58 -3.49 -3.75 14.53
CA GLU A 58 -2.07 -4.05 14.31
C GLU A 58 -1.47 -3.21 13.17
N ILE A 59 -2.18 -3.07 12.04
CA ILE A 59 -1.76 -2.18 10.96
C ILE A 59 -1.61 -0.73 11.45
N GLN A 60 -2.58 -0.22 12.23
CA GLN A 60 -2.53 1.15 12.74
C GLN A 60 -1.38 1.36 13.74
N LEU A 61 -1.10 0.40 14.60
CA LEU A 61 0.05 0.44 15.51
C LEU A 61 1.35 0.50 14.71
N THR A 62 1.50 -0.35 13.69
CA THR A 62 2.67 -0.36 12.81
C THR A 62 2.85 0.96 12.05
N ILE A 63 1.75 1.55 11.55
CA ILE A 63 1.79 2.88 10.92
C ILE A 63 2.29 3.94 11.91
N ASN A 64 1.82 3.91 13.15
CA ASN A 64 2.24 4.86 14.17
C ASN A 64 3.75 4.75 14.45
N GLU A 65 4.28 3.54 14.57
CA GLU A 65 5.72 3.30 14.74
C GLU A 65 6.52 3.74 13.52
N TYR A 66 6.02 3.44 12.31
CA TYR A 66 6.62 3.87 11.06
C TYR A 66 6.73 5.40 10.97
N VAL A 67 5.67 6.13 11.32
CA VAL A 67 5.61 7.60 11.27
C VAL A 67 6.57 8.25 12.27
N LEU A 68 6.79 7.63 13.43
CA LEU A 68 7.71 8.16 14.47
C LEU A 68 9.17 8.30 14.01
N GLN A 69 9.57 7.64 12.91
CA GLN A 69 10.92 7.80 12.34
C GLN A 69 11.12 9.15 11.63
N PHE A 70 10.03 9.87 11.35
CA PHE A 70 10.05 11.12 10.59
C PHE A 70 9.70 12.27 11.53
N GLU A 71 10.67 13.13 11.83
CA GLU A 71 10.57 14.21 12.83
C GLU A 71 9.40 15.19 12.58
N ASP A 72 8.97 15.35 11.33
CA ASP A 72 7.95 16.34 10.93
C ASP A 72 6.57 15.71 10.65
N LEU A 73 6.36 14.42 10.94
CA LEU A 73 5.08 13.76 10.70
C LEU A 73 4.25 13.65 11.97
N GLU A 74 3.03 14.19 11.92
CA GLU A 74 2.01 13.94 12.94
C GLU A 74 1.41 12.52 12.80
N PRO A 75 0.76 11.99 13.85
CA PRO A 75 0.04 10.72 13.76
C PRO A 75 -0.93 10.68 12.60
N THR A 76 -0.98 9.55 11.91
CA THR A 76 -1.87 9.31 10.77
C THR A 76 -2.92 8.26 11.11
N VAL A 77 -4.00 8.24 10.34
CA VAL A 77 -5.07 7.25 10.47
C VAL A 77 -5.41 6.68 9.10
N ILE A 78 -5.77 5.39 9.05
CA ILE A 78 -6.27 4.76 7.82
C ILE A 78 -7.54 5.50 7.39
N SER A 79 -7.56 5.96 6.13
CA SER A 79 -8.66 6.75 5.56
C SER A 79 -9.41 6.03 4.45
N ALA A 80 -8.74 5.12 3.76
CA ALA A 80 -9.32 4.30 2.70
C ALA A 80 -8.60 2.96 2.61
N SER A 81 -9.33 1.91 2.23
CA SER A 81 -8.77 0.58 2.04
C SER A 81 -9.62 -0.24 1.08
N TRP A 82 -8.97 -1.05 0.27
CA TRP A 82 -9.59 -1.93 -0.71
C TRP A 82 -8.73 -3.17 -0.93
N PHE A 83 -9.27 -4.20 -1.54
CA PHE A 83 -8.46 -5.34 -1.98
C PHE A 83 -8.44 -5.47 -3.49
N ASN A 84 -7.38 -6.11 -3.99
CA ASN A 84 -7.16 -6.45 -5.38
C ASN A 84 -6.87 -7.93 -5.51
N VAL A 85 -7.43 -8.57 -6.53
CA VAL A 85 -7.14 -9.95 -6.90
C VAL A 85 -6.57 -9.96 -8.31
N LEU A 86 -5.31 -10.35 -8.45
CA LEU A 86 -4.61 -10.48 -9.71
C LEU A 86 -4.44 -11.95 -10.07
N GLY A 87 -5.00 -12.33 -11.20
CA GLY A 87 -4.74 -13.63 -11.84
C GLY A 87 -3.48 -13.58 -12.71
N ASN A 88 -3.27 -14.63 -13.51
CA ASN A 88 -2.18 -14.68 -14.48
C ASN A 88 -2.31 -13.53 -15.50
N GLY A 89 -1.21 -12.80 -15.73
CA GLY A 89 -1.18 -11.60 -16.56
C GLY A 89 -1.77 -10.34 -15.91
N GLY A 90 -2.32 -10.45 -14.70
CA GLY A 90 -2.79 -9.30 -13.93
C GLY A 90 -1.65 -8.37 -13.56
N VAL A 91 -1.88 -7.07 -13.61
CA VAL A 91 -0.86 -6.03 -13.40
C VAL A 91 -1.45 -4.89 -12.58
N VAL A 92 -0.64 -4.26 -11.76
CA VAL A 92 -0.91 -2.94 -11.18
C VAL A 92 -0.06 -1.93 -11.94
N GLU A 93 -0.70 -1.00 -12.63
CA GLU A 93 0.00 0.04 -13.39
C GLU A 93 0.78 0.97 -12.44
N LYS A 94 1.88 1.55 -12.96
CA LYS A 94 2.71 2.48 -12.19
C LYS A 94 1.91 3.70 -11.77
N HIS A 95 1.82 3.95 -10.47
CA HIS A 95 1.08 5.06 -9.89
C HIS A 95 1.67 5.50 -8.55
N LYS A 96 1.13 6.57 -7.99
CA LYS A 96 1.37 7.09 -6.65
C LYS A 96 0.05 7.62 -6.08
N HIS A 97 -0.03 7.78 -4.76
CA HIS A 97 -1.27 8.20 -4.11
C HIS A 97 -1.32 9.70 -3.81
N VAL A 98 -0.22 10.40 -4.01
CA VAL A 98 -0.09 11.85 -3.81
C VAL A 98 1.05 12.39 -4.66
N ASP A 99 0.91 13.63 -5.17
CA ASP A 99 1.92 14.22 -6.05
C ASP A 99 3.15 14.74 -5.31
N SER A 100 3.01 15.08 -4.02
CA SER A 100 4.09 15.62 -3.21
C SER A 100 3.85 15.33 -1.73
N TRP A 101 4.92 15.02 -0.99
CA TRP A 101 4.91 14.94 0.46
C TRP A 101 4.51 16.27 1.14
N LEU A 102 4.57 17.39 0.42
CA LEU A 102 4.10 18.70 0.87
C LEU A 102 2.58 18.84 0.82
N ASN A 103 1.86 17.90 0.20
CA ASN A 103 0.39 17.90 0.23
C ASN A 103 -0.12 17.55 1.63
N THR A 104 -0.44 18.59 2.40
CA THR A 104 -0.88 18.45 3.79
C THR A 104 -2.22 17.74 3.97
N LYS A 105 -3.04 17.65 2.91
CA LYS A 105 -4.36 16.98 2.92
C LYS A 105 -4.34 15.59 2.26
N GLY A 106 -3.26 15.23 1.58
CA GLY A 106 -3.14 13.95 0.89
C GLY A 106 -2.74 12.79 1.80
N SER A 107 -2.71 11.61 1.21
CA SER A 107 -2.18 10.41 1.87
C SER A 107 -0.72 10.59 2.25
N VAL A 108 -0.35 10.09 3.42
CA VAL A 108 1.01 10.18 3.98
C VAL A 108 1.72 8.84 3.88
N VAL A 109 1.08 7.79 4.39
CA VAL A 109 1.57 6.41 4.35
C VAL A 109 0.59 5.57 3.58
N SER A 110 1.09 4.76 2.68
CA SER A 110 0.36 3.71 1.97
C SER A 110 0.87 2.35 2.40
N GLY A 111 0.02 1.34 2.28
CA GLY A 111 0.40 -0.02 2.62
C GLY A 111 -0.24 -1.05 1.70
N ALA A 112 0.42 -2.18 1.63
CA ALA A 112 -0.01 -3.37 0.91
C ALA A 112 0.16 -4.59 1.83
N TYR A 113 -0.94 -5.15 2.31
CA TYR A 113 -0.98 -6.42 3.04
C TYR A 113 -1.37 -7.55 2.08
N TYR A 114 -0.69 -8.67 2.20
CA TYR A 114 -0.83 -9.82 1.29
C TYR A 114 -1.43 -11.02 2.03
N PRO A 115 -2.76 -11.17 2.13
CA PRO A 115 -3.34 -12.35 2.78
C PRO A 115 -3.10 -13.64 1.99
N HIS A 116 -2.89 -13.55 0.65
CA HIS A 116 -2.54 -14.69 -0.18
C HIS A 116 -1.64 -14.32 -1.36
N VAL A 117 -0.54 -15.03 -1.49
CA VAL A 117 0.39 -14.94 -2.61
C VAL A 117 0.92 -16.33 -2.95
N GLU A 118 0.73 -16.78 -4.16
CA GLU A 118 1.34 -18.03 -4.64
C GLU A 118 2.86 -17.86 -4.87
N VAL A 119 3.60 -18.91 -4.61
CA VAL A 119 5.06 -18.95 -4.88
C VAL A 119 5.33 -18.67 -6.37
N GLY A 120 6.20 -17.72 -6.64
CA GLY A 120 6.50 -17.26 -8.00
C GLY A 120 5.67 -16.07 -8.47
N SER A 121 4.80 -15.53 -7.63
CA SER A 121 4.16 -14.24 -7.86
C SER A 121 5.17 -13.11 -8.01
N VAL A 122 4.74 -12.05 -8.68
CA VAL A 122 5.60 -10.88 -8.94
C VAL A 122 5.76 -10.00 -7.69
N PRO A 123 6.95 -9.37 -7.53
CA PRO A 123 7.21 -8.43 -6.46
C PRO A 123 6.41 -7.13 -6.63
N LEU A 124 6.33 -6.34 -5.56
CA LEU A 124 6.00 -4.93 -5.61
C LEU A 124 7.28 -4.15 -5.95
N ILE A 125 7.21 -3.30 -6.96
CA ILE A 125 8.36 -2.53 -7.45
C ILE A 125 8.14 -1.07 -7.12
N PHE A 126 9.18 -0.43 -6.62
CA PHE A 126 9.21 0.99 -6.27
C PHE A 126 10.22 1.73 -7.12
N ASP A 127 9.98 3.03 -7.36
CA ASP A 127 10.84 3.90 -8.14
C ASP A 127 11.51 4.93 -7.24
N PHE A 128 12.71 4.61 -6.79
CA PHE A 128 13.45 5.49 -5.89
C PHE A 128 14.25 6.56 -6.66
N PRO A 129 14.31 7.81 -6.16
CA PRO A 129 15.23 8.80 -6.70
C PRO A 129 16.69 8.32 -6.60
N ASP A 130 17.42 8.31 -7.72
CA ASP A 130 18.85 7.99 -7.70
C ASP A 130 19.65 9.17 -7.14
N LYS A 131 19.97 9.11 -5.85
CA LYS A 131 20.73 10.16 -5.15
C LYS A 131 22.13 10.42 -5.73
N ARG A 132 22.70 9.46 -6.48
CA ARG A 132 24.02 9.60 -7.11
C ARG A 132 24.01 10.54 -8.30
N LYS A 133 22.81 10.80 -8.85
CA LYS A 133 22.60 11.64 -10.01
C LYS A 133 21.85 12.94 -9.69
N LEU A 134 21.68 13.28 -8.42
CA LEU A 134 21.08 14.53 -8.00
C LEU A 134 22.01 15.70 -8.40
N SER A 135 21.63 16.45 -9.43
CA SER A 135 22.25 17.72 -9.78
C SER A 135 21.45 18.88 -9.18
N ILE A 136 22.13 19.92 -8.72
CA ILE A 136 21.48 21.15 -8.23
C ILE A 136 20.62 21.84 -9.32
N LYS A 137 20.81 21.47 -10.59
CA LYS A 137 20.17 22.08 -11.74
C LYS A 137 19.01 21.27 -12.32
N ASP A 138 18.87 19.99 -11.96
CA ASP A 138 17.89 19.11 -12.57
C ASP A 138 16.66 18.94 -11.65
N THR A 139 15.50 19.34 -12.17
CA THR A 139 14.20 19.09 -11.54
C THR A 139 13.64 17.69 -11.83
N GLN A 140 14.30 16.94 -12.72
CA GLN A 140 14.02 15.54 -13.02
C GLN A 140 15.11 14.67 -12.43
N TYR A 141 14.73 13.74 -11.56
CA TYR A 141 15.63 12.76 -10.97
C TYR A 141 15.57 11.48 -11.78
N ASP A 142 16.74 10.92 -12.10
CA ASP A 142 16.80 9.51 -12.50
C ASP A 142 16.33 8.66 -11.33
N THR A 143 15.58 7.62 -11.63
CA THR A 143 15.06 6.70 -10.62
C THR A 143 15.69 5.32 -10.78
N VAL A 144 15.80 4.60 -9.68
CA VAL A 144 16.29 3.22 -9.65
C VAL A 144 15.16 2.34 -9.13
N PRO A 145 14.70 1.34 -9.90
CA PRO A 145 13.71 0.40 -9.42
C PRO A 145 14.26 -0.45 -8.26
N PHE A 146 13.42 -0.60 -7.24
CA PHE A 146 13.68 -1.46 -6.08
C PHE A 146 12.49 -2.40 -5.89
N SER A 147 12.77 -3.71 -5.81
CA SER A 147 11.74 -4.73 -5.73
C SER A 147 11.66 -5.31 -4.33
N VAL A 148 10.44 -5.42 -3.81
CA VAL A 148 10.12 -6.09 -2.54
C VAL A 148 9.27 -7.32 -2.85
N GLU A 149 9.71 -8.50 -2.40
CA GLU A 149 8.98 -9.73 -2.62
C GLU A 149 7.60 -9.70 -1.98
N SER A 150 6.58 -10.09 -2.74
CA SER A 150 5.25 -10.31 -2.19
C SER A 150 5.19 -11.69 -1.56
N LYS A 151 4.89 -11.76 -0.25
CA LYS A 151 4.77 -13.02 0.52
C LYS A 151 3.45 -13.03 1.27
N SER A 152 2.81 -14.20 1.36
CA SER A 152 1.59 -14.35 2.19
C SER A 152 1.89 -13.97 3.63
N GLY A 153 1.04 -13.12 4.21
CA GLY A 153 1.18 -12.59 5.56
C GLY A 153 1.98 -11.28 5.65
N ASN A 154 2.69 -10.89 4.60
CA ASN A 154 3.53 -9.70 4.64
C ASN A 154 2.70 -8.41 4.52
N LEU A 155 2.96 -7.45 5.39
CA LEU A 155 2.53 -6.06 5.27
C LEU A 155 3.73 -5.23 4.82
N ILE A 156 3.59 -4.47 3.73
CA ILE A 156 4.58 -3.52 3.24
C ILE A 156 4.04 -2.11 3.46
N LEU A 157 4.77 -1.29 4.23
CA LEU A 157 4.50 0.14 4.41
C LEU A 157 5.49 0.99 3.62
N PHE A 158 5.00 2.06 3.02
CA PHE A 158 5.80 2.99 2.22
C PHE A 158 5.16 4.39 2.15
N PRO A 159 5.97 5.44 1.81
CA PRO A 159 5.43 6.78 1.63
C PRO A 159 4.47 6.84 0.43
N SER A 160 3.32 7.49 0.60
CA SER A 160 2.28 7.58 -0.45
C SER A 160 2.73 8.28 -1.73
N TRP A 161 3.78 9.09 -1.68
CA TRP A 161 4.37 9.76 -2.85
C TRP A 161 5.28 8.86 -3.69
N LEU A 162 5.68 7.68 -3.17
CA LEU A 162 6.61 6.79 -3.84
C LEU A 162 5.91 6.05 -4.98
N PRO A 163 6.34 6.22 -6.25
CA PRO A 163 5.75 5.50 -7.37
C PRO A 163 6.00 4.00 -7.23
N HIS A 164 4.95 3.22 -7.50
CA HIS A 164 5.02 1.76 -7.39
C HIS A 164 4.12 1.07 -8.41
N TRP A 165 4.45 -0.18 -8.73
CA TRP A 165 3.74 -1.01 -9.70
C TRP A 165 4.10 -2.49 -9.52
N THR A 166 3.49 -3.35 -10.35
CA THR A 166 3.91 -4.74 -10.53
C THR A 166 4.15 -5.03 -12.00
N GLU A 167 5.01 -6.01 -12.28
CA GLU A 167 5.01 -6.67 -13.58
C GLU A 167 3.75 -7.56 -13.72
N PRO A 168 3.43 -8.07 -14.92
CA PRO A 168 2.34 -9.02 -15.10
C PRO A 168 2.52 -10.27 -14.20
N ASN A 169 1.52 -10.54 -13.37
CA ASN A 169 1.54 -11.68 -12.45
C ASN A 169 1.66 -13.01 -13.23
N LYS A 170 2.48 -13.93 -12.71
CA LYS A 170 2.79 -15.21 -13.37
C LYS A 170 2.05 -16.39 -12.74
N THR A 171 1.37 -16.17 -11.65
CA THR A 171 0.63 -17.18 -10.88
C THR A 171 -0.87 -17.03 -11.07
N SER A 172 -1.64 -18.03 -10.63
CA SER A 172 -3.10 -18.02 -10.79
C SER A 172 -3.76 -17.00 -9.87
N GLU A 173 -3.16 -16.70 -8.69
CA GLU A 173 -3.74 -15.77 -7.75
C GLU A 173 -2.69 -15.02 -6.91
N ARG A 174 -2.91 -13.72 -6.76
CA ARG A 174 -2.22 -12.82 -5.85
C ARG A 174 -3.23 -11.84 -5.29
N ILE A 175 -3.46 -11.89 -3.99
CA ILE A 175 -4.42 -11.03 -3.29
C ILE A 175 -3.65 -9.99 -2.47
N THR A 176 -4.06 -8.74 -2.61
CA THR A 176 -3.47 -7.61 -1.88
C THR A 176 -4.57 -6.77 -1.26
N VAL A 177 -4.48 -6.48 0.03
CA VAL A 177 -5.27 -5.44 0.70
C VAL A 177 -4.44 -4.16 0.74
N SER A 178 -4.88 -3.17 -0.03
CA SER A 178 -4.24 -1.86 -0.13
C SER A 178 -4.96 -0.86 0.76
N PHE A 179 -4.21 0.08 1.32
CA PHE A 179 -4.78 1.16 2.12
C PHE A 179 -3.94 2.43 2.06
N ASN A 180 -4.59 3.54 2.39
CA ASN A 180 -3.99 4.84 2.55
C ASN A 180 -4.27 5.39 3.95
N SER A 181 -3.32 6.13 4.50
CA SER A 181 -3.51 6.90 5.73
C SER A 181 -3.31 8.38 5.48
N ILE A 182 -4.05 9.20 6.20
CA ILE A 182 -3.93 10.66 6.18
C ILE A 182 -3.59 11.19 7.58
N ARG A 183 -3.15 12.44 7.69
CA ARG A 183 -2.91 13.08 8.97
C ARG A 183 -4.17 13.06 9.83
N LYS A 184 -4.01 12.79 11.10
CA LYS A 184 -5.15 12.71 12.04
C LYS A 184 -5.91 14.04 12.15
N SER A 185 -5.20 15.17 12.09
CA SER A 185 -5.81 16.50 12.08
C SER A 185 -6.75 16.68 10.88
N VAL A 186 -6.32 16.29 9.67
CA VAL A 186 -7.13 16.37 8.45
C VAL A 186 -8.35 15.46 8.54
N TYR A 187 -8.18 14.22 9.00
CA TYR A 187 -9.27 13.27 9.18
C TYR A 187 -10.37 13.80 10.12
N LEU A 188 -10.00 14.51 11.19
CA LEU A 188 -10.94 15.08 12.14
C LEU A 188 -11.63 16.35 11.61
N GLU A 189 -11.00 17.07 10.68
CA GLU A 189 -11.61 18.23 10.01
C GLU A 189 -12.71 17.83 9.02
N GLU A 190 -12.48 16.76 8.26
CA GLU A 190 -13.42 16.26 7.24
C GLU A 190 -14.70 15.63 7.82
N ARG A 191 -14.74 15.36 9.13
CA ARG A 191 -15.89 14.77 9.83
C ARG A 191 -16.67 15.76 10.69
N LYS A 192 -16.36 17.05 10.61
CA LYS A 192 -17.15 18.13 11.22
C LYS A 192 -18.18 18.68 10.25
#